data_0bbe7e676c6cf4d3d79fb5311dce6623
#
_entry.id   0bbe7e676c6cf4d3d79fb5311dce6623
#
_cell.length_a   1.000
_cell.length_b   1.000
_cell.length_c   1.000
_cell.angle_alpha   90.00
_cell.angle_beta   90.00
_cell.angle_gamma   90.00
#
_symmetry.space_group_name_H-M   'P 1'
#
loop_
_entity.id
_entity.type
_entity.pdbx_description
1 polymer ?
#
loop_
_entity_poly.entity_id
_entity_poly.type
_entity_poly.pdbx_seq_one_letter_code
_entity_poly.pdbx_strand_id
1 'polypeptide(L)'
;MSAIRLLQAERKEEIQHLHRQFMSGGILQRELWEEAEKFLIQREIYDVILAEEQDLREYKQTLLDSGNYTKKQVKEQSSALRKIQKYWIETEYGELLLEIRESQVSDEALKGNIKRFLIRQGIHHIKEIDYTVRSRYEAELKKMWDEASVMRYLKVFDHIKQYSIQKEIESLPGRIEHRRKYQAQVVFLPYLPDLELVKDFEYVRDKQELVWDFFRRASEKLKKQVFLLLNYILDNLYRDDPKERRVRYLLPLHWLYDFCVEEEIDDLEGLELEQIQRFEKIVEQKVVNVKNSMQIIDNSRKILFLTAPEIHWHANVWYMERFHLSEDRLNPSNPVQRLSFIEVTNKKNRELLQEYAKYHVGIGGLTIANIRGQLYEVKRLLEYFKEEESICQVDENQLDDYFRKLEEKDTKDDTFNKRIVHYIKFYQFLNVRGYMKEIPFKPEYYLKKTYPEHHDRTVEEKVYMEILHKLYAF
;
A
#
# COMPACT_ATOMS: atom_id res chain seq x y z
N MET A 1 10.18 -14.41 -44.42
CA MET A 1 10.36 -15.88 -44.25
C MET A 1 9.05 -16.45 -43.72
N SER A 2 8.57 -17.58 -44.20
CA SER A 2 7.31 -18.15 -43.68
C SER A 2 7.50 -18.67 -42.26
N ALA A 3 6.47 -18.56 -41.39
CA ALA A 3 6.50 -19.04 -40.00
C ALA A 3 6.97 -20.52 -39.90
N ILE A 4 6.64 -21.33 -40.89
CA ILE A 4 7.06 -22.73 -40.99
C ILE A 4 8.59 -22.87 -41.11
N ARG A 5 9.27 -21.99 -41.87
CA ARG A 5 10.73 -22.04 -42.00
C ARG A 5 11.44 -21.58 -40.71
N LEU A 6 10.84 -20.64 -39.98
CA LEU A 6 11.34 -20.24 -38.66
C LEU A 6 11.22 -21.37 -37.65
N LEU A 7 10.07 -22.00 -37.54
CA LEU A 7 9.85 -23.17 -36.66
C LEU A 7 10.78 -24.36 -37.01
N GLN A 8 11.05 -24.61 -38.28
CA GLN A 8 12.00 -25.64 -38.69
C GLN A 8 13.46 -25.29 -38.37
N ALA A 9 13.82 -24.01 -38.41
CA ALA A 9 15.16 -23.55 -38.04
C ALA A 9 15.36 -23.63 -36.51
N GLU A 10 14.39 -23.17 -35.72
CA GLU A 10 14.38 -23.27 -34.25
C GLU A 10 14.48 -24.73 -33.79
N ARG A 11 13.65 -25.61 -34.34
CA ARG A 11 13.68 -27.03 -34.03
C ARG A 11 15.02 -27.70 -34.36
N LYS A 12 15.70 -27.22 -35.40
CA LYS A 12 17.05 -27.69 -35.74
C LYS A 12 18.11 -27.25 -34.76
N GLU A 13 18.01 -26.02 -34.27
CA GLU A 13 18.91 -25.50 -33.24
C GLU A 13 18.71 -26.21 -31.88
N GLU A 14 17.47 -26.44 -31.49
CA GLU A 14 17.12 -27.18 -30.26
C GLU A 14 17.66 -28.63 -30.31
N ILE A 15 17.50 -29.34 -31.43
CA ILE A 15 18.06 -30.69 -31.62
C ILE A 15 19.59 -30.65 -31.55
N GLN A 16 20.22 -29.62 -32.14
CA GLN A 16 21.68 -29.45 -32.06
C GLN A 16 22.15 -29.13 -30.64
N HIS A 17 21.33 -28.42 -29.85
CA HIS A 17 21.61 -28.15 -28.44
C HIS A 17 21.60 -29.47 -27.67
N LEU A 18 20.53 -30.26 -27.77
CA LEU A 18 20.44 -31.55 -27.12
C LEU A 18 21.58 -32.48 -27.50
N HIS A 19 21.93 -32.55 -28.79
CA HIS A 19 23.08 -33.35 -29.29
C HIS A 19 24.39 -32.92 -28.62
N ARG A 20 24.64 -31.60 -28.49
CA ARG A 20 25.83 -31.09 -27.79
C ARG A 20 25.83 -31.48 -26.32
N GLN A 21 24.69 -31.49 -25.64
CA GLN A 21 24.57 -31.92 -24.27
C GLN A 21 24.97 -33.39 -24.11
N PHE A 22 24.54 -34.27 -25.00
CA PHE A 22 24.94 -35.68 -24.99
C PHE A 22 26.41 -35.86 -25.30
N MET A 23 26.97 -35.14 -26.29
CA MET A 23 28.39 -35.22 -26.64
C MET A 23 29.32 -34.75 -25.51
N SER A 24 28.89 -33.76 -24.75
CA SER A 24 29.73 -33.12 -23.70
C SER A 24 29.39 -33.60 -22.27
N GLY A 25 28.40 -34.44 -22.11
CA GLY A 25 27.85 -34.84 -20.78
C GLY A 25 28.71 -35.85 -20.00
N GLY A 26 29.99 -35.93 -20.24
CA GLY A 26 30.93 -36.77 -19.47
C GLY A 26 30.85 -38.27 -19.74
N ILE A 27 30.10 -38.72 -20.72
CA ILE A 27 30.00 -40.10 -21.17
C ILE A 27 30.44 -40.18 -22.62
N LEU A 28 31.61 -40.79 -22.83
CA LEU A 28 32.24 -40.88 -24.16
C LEU A 28 31.64 -41.97 -25.05
N GLN A 29 30.99 -42.99 -24.46
CA GLN A 29 30.43 -44.12 -25.19
C GLN A 29 29.07 -43.77 -25.80
N ARG A 30 29.07 -43.46 -27.09
CA ARG A 30 27.86 -43.07 -27.86
C ARG A 30 26.75 -44.12 -27.79
N GLU A 31 27.12 -45.36 -27.78
CA GLU A 31 26.19 -46.49 -27.69
C GLU A 31 25.31 -46.45 -26.43
N LEU A 32 25.77 -45.81 -25.34
CA LEU A 32 25.06 -45.71 -24.09
C LEU A 32 24.02 -44.56 -24.05
N TRP A 33 24.06 -43.61 -24.98
CA TRP A 33 23.16 -42.46 -24.93
C TRP A 33 22.44 -42.14 -26.25
N GLU A 34 22.85 -42.73 -27.40
CA GLU A 34 22.21 -42.48 -28.69
C GLU A 34 20.71 -42.78 -28.68
N GLU A 35 20.29 -43.84 -28.03
CA GLU A 35 18.87 -44.20 -27.89
C GLU A 35 18.13 -43.24 -26.95
N ALA A 36 18.81 -42.72 -25.95
CA ALA A 36 18.23 -41.71 -25.05
C ALA A 36 17.99 -40.40 -25.79
N GLU A 37 18.93 -39.96 -26.63
CA GLU A 37 18.77 -38.77 -27.46
C GLU A 37 17.58 -38.90 -28.42
N LYS A 38 17.46 -40.02 -29.12
CA LYS A 38 16.32 -40.32 -29.99
C LYS A 38 14.98 -40.31 -29.23
N PHE A 39 14.96 -40.89 -28.03
CA PHE A 39 13.79 -40.93 -27.20
C PHE A 39 13.32 -39.54 -26.76
N LEU A 40 14.26 -38.69 -26.33
CA LEU A 40 13.94 -37.32 -25.92
C LEU A 40 13.45 -36.48 -27.12
N ILE A 41 14.05 -36.61 -28.27
CA ILE A 41 13.61 -35.93 -29.50
C ILE A 41 12.17 -36.38 -29.88
N GLN A 42 11.84 -37.65 -29.77
CA GLN A 42 10.50 -38.19 -30.05
C GLN A 42 9.48 -37.59 -29.08
N ARG A 43 9.90 -37.27 -27.88
CA ARG A 43 9.07 -36.62 -26.83
C ARG A 43 9.06 -35.11 -26.91
N GLU A 44 9.73 -34.51 -27.89
CA GLU A 44 9.90 -33.06 -28.04
C GLU A 44 10.61 -32.41 -26.82
N ILE A 45 11.50 -33.17 -26.15
CA ILE A 45 12.34 -32.70 -25.04
C ILE A 45 13.72 -32.41 -25.64
N TYR A 46 14.05 -31.14 -25.85
CA TYR A 46 15.28 -30.69 -26.48
C TYR A 46 16.39 -30.24 -25.54
N ASP A 47 16.11 -30.36 -24.23
CA ASP A 47 17.07 -30.13 -23.16
C ASP A 47 17.02 -31.29 -22.17
N VAL A 48 18.16 -31.95 -21.96
CA VAL A 48 18.25 -33.10 -21.05
C VAL A 48 17.92 -32.75 -19.61
N ILE A 49 18.14 -31.47 -19.21
CA ILE A 49 17.82 -30.97 -17.88
C ILE A 49 16.33 -31.02 -17.60
N LEU A 50 15.50 -30.77 -18.62
CA LEU A 50 14.05 -30.70 -18.52
C LEU A 50 13.37 -32.08 -18.49
N ALA A 51 14.10 -33.19 -18.76
CA ALA A 51 13.54 -34.54 -18.69
C ALA A 51 13.06 -34.86 -17.24
N GLU A 52 11.80 -35.21 -17.08
CA GLU A 52 11.21 -35.53 -15.78
C GLU A 52 11.49 -36.98 -15.37
N GLU A 53 11.28 -37.30 -14.08
CA GLU A 53 11.43 -38.66 -13.58
C GLU A 53 10.50 -39.64 -14.30
N GLN A 54 9.35 -39.17 -14.77
CA GLN A 54 8.43 -39.99 -15.58
C GLN A 54 9.05 -40.34 -16.93
N ASP A 55 9.68 -39.36 -17.61
CA ASP A 55 10.37 -39.61 -18.90
C ASP A 55 11.51 -40.61 -18.74
N LEU A 56 12.26 -40.52 -17.64
CA LEU A 56 13.33 -41.47 -17.32
C LEU A 56 12.80 -42.89 -17.07
N ARG A 57 11.62 -43.03 -16.44
CA ARG A 57 10.98 -44.33 -16.24
C ARG A 57 10.42 -44.88 -17.55
N GLU A 58 9.79 -44.03 -18.35
CA GLU A 58 9.25 -44.43 -19.65
C GLU A 58 10.37 -44.80 -20.63
N TYR A 59 11.47 -44.06 -20.64
CA TYR A 59 12.66 -44.45 -21.39
C TYR A 59 13.14 -45.85 -21.02
N LYS A 60 13.25 -46.10 -19.71
CA LYS A 60 13.63 -47.44 -19.23
C LYS A 60 12.63 -48.54 -19.67
N GLN A 61 11.33 -48.25 -19.64
CA GLN A 61 10.31 -49.17 -20.07
C GLN A 61 10.37 -49.44 -21.60
N THR A 62 10.55 -48.36 -22.40
CA THR A 62 10.72 -48.45 -23.85
C THR A 62 11.91 -49.35 -24.24
N LEU A 63 13.02 -49.26 -23.52
CA LEU A 63 14.15 -50.15 -23.72
C LEU A 63 13.84 -51.62 -23.40
N LEU A 64 13.05 -51.88 -22.34
CA LEU A 64 12.61 -53.24 -21.97
C LEU A 64 11.65 -53.80 -23.02
N ASP A 65 10.70 -53.01 -23.48
CA ASP A 65 9.64 -53.44 -24.39
C ASP A 65 10.16 -53.68 -25.81
N SER A 66 11.25 -53.03 -26.18
CA SER A 66 11.92 -53.23 -27.48
C SER A 66 12.48 -54.67 -27.66
N GLY A 67 12.76 -55.36 -26.57
CA GLY A 67 13.31 -56.71 -26.56
C GLY A 67 14.76 -56.80 -27.08
N ASN A 68 15.36 -55.70 -27.50
CA ASN A 68 16.68 -55.66 -28.11
C ASN A 68 17.85 -55.62 -27.12
N TYR A 69 17.52 -55.38 -25.84
CA TYR A 69 18.52 -55.11 -24.79
C TYR A 69 18.39 -56.09 -23.61
N THR A 70 19.50 -56.55 -23.11
CA THR A 70 19.55 -57.31 -21.86
C THR A 70 19.22 -56.41 -20.66
N LYS A 71 18.73 -56.99 -19.56
CA LYS A 71 18.46 -56.19 -18.32
C LYS A 71 19.66 -55.39 -17.84
N LYS A 72 20.88 -55.86 -18.08
CA LYS A 72 22.13 -55.15 -17.74
C LYS A 72 22.31 -53.93 -18.62
N GLN A 73 22.16 -54.07 -19.94
CA GLN A 73 22.26 -52.96 -20.89
C GLN A 73 21.19 -51.87 -20.67
N VAL A 74 19.94 -52.27 -20.39
CA VAL A 74 18.86 -51.33 -20.02
C VAL A 74 19.22 -50.52 -18.76
N LYS A 75 19.83 -51.18 -17.75
CA LYS A 75 20.32 -50.48 -16.56
C LYS A 75 21.47 -49.51 -16.88
N GLU A 76 22.39 -49.92 -17.73
CA GLU A 76 23.53 -49.08 -18.13
C GLU A 76 23.06 -47.87 -18.92
N GLN A 77 22.20 -48.00 -19.94
CA GLN A 77 21.69 -46.89 -20.74
C GLN A 77 20.81 -45.92 -19.92
N SER A 78 19.91 -46.44 -19.08
CA SER A 78 19.10 -45.61 -18.24
C SER A 78 19.95 -44.86 -17.17
N SER A 79 21.04 -45.48 -16.69
CA SER A 79 21.99 -44.87 -15.80
C SER A 79 22.83 -43.79 -16.53
N ALA A 80 23.17 -44.01 -17.81
CA ALA A 80 23.88 -43.03 -18.64
C ALA A 80 23.07 -41.76 -18.81
N LEU A 81 21.77 -41.86 -19.16
CA LEU A 81 20.89 -40.68 -19.28
C LEU A 81 20.84 -39.89 -17.96
N ARG A 82 20.66 -40.56 -16.82
CA ARG A 82 20.67 -39.90 -15.50
C ARG A 82 22.00 -39.22 -15.16
N LYS A 83 23.14 -39.81 -15.58
CA LYS A 83 24.46 -39.21 -15.38
C LYS A 83 24.65 -37.96 -16.21
N ILE A 84 24.21 -37.98 -17.47
CA ILE A 84 24.28 -36.81 -18.36
C ILE A 84 23.40 -35.69 -17.81
N GLN A 85 22.16 -35.99 -17.43
CA GLN A 85 21.27 -35.04 -16.82
C GLN A 85 21.86 -34.41 -15.56
N LYS A 86 22.41 -35.24 -14.65
CA LYS A 86 23.06 -34.77 -13.44
C LYS A 86 24.25 -33.88 -13.73
N TYR A 87 25.08 -34.25 -14.71
CA TYR A 87 26.24 -33.46 -15.13
C TYR A 87 25.82 -32.05 -15.57
N TRP A 88 24.80 -31.92 -16.41
CA TRP A 88 24.33 -30.64 -16.89
C TRP A 88 23.64 -29.82 -15.81
N ILE A 89 22.84 -30.43 -14.95
CA ILE A 89 22.25 -29.78 -13.79
C ILE A 89 23.35 -29.23 -12.86
N GLU A 90 24.40 -29.98 -12.60
CA GLU A 90 25.53 -29.54 -11.79
C GLU A 90 26.36 -28.44 -12.49
N THR A 91 26.48 -28.47 -13.81
CA THR A 91 27.20 -27.48 -14.58
C THR A 91 26.46 -26.15 -14.68
N GLU A 92 25.16 -26.17 -14.98
CA GLU A 92 24.38 -24.95 -15.21
C GLU A 92 23.78 -24.36 -13.93
N TYR A 93 23.40 -25.21 -13.00
CA TYR A 93 22.71 -24.80 -11.76
C TYR A 93 23.52 -25.10 -10.48
N GLY A 94 24.82 -25.30 -10.60
CA GLY A 94 25.69 -25.67 -9.50
C GLY A 94 25.62 -24.69 -8.33
N GLU A 95 25.58 -23.39 -8.62
CA GLU A 95 25.48 -22.33 -7.62
C GLU A 95 24.11 -22.38 -6.90
N LEU A 96 23.01 -22.50 -7.64
CA LEU A 96 21.68 -22.68 -7.03
C LEU A 96 21.63 -23.90 -6.12
N LEU A 97 22.21 -25.04 -6.55
CA LEU A 97 22.25 -26.26 -5.74
C LEU A 97 23.06 -26.08 -4.46
N LEU A 98 24.15 -25.30 -4.53
CA LEU A 98 24.97 -24.95 -3.35
C LEU A 98 24.20 -24.06 -2.39
N GLU A 99 23.59 -22.98 -2.88
CA GLU A 99 22.77 -22.06 -2.09
C GLU A 99 21.61 -22.77 -1.36
N ILE A 100 20.88 -23.67 -2.07
CA ILE A 100 19.83 -24.48 -1.44
C ILE A 100 20.38 -25.45 -0.38
N ARG A 101 21.57 -26.01 -0.58
CA ARG A 101 22.24 -26.87 0.43
C ARG A 101 22.60 -26.09 1.68
N GLU A 102 23.14 -24.90 1.52
CA GLU A 102 23.53 -24.00 2.60
C GLU A 102 22.35 -23.52 3.44
N SER A 103 21.14 -23.48 2.89
CA SER A 103 19.91 -23.04 3.59
C SER A 103 19.50 -23.93 4.79
N GLN A 104 20.26 -25.01 5.06
CA GLN A 104 20.10 -25.90 6.22
C GLN A 104 18.72 -26.55 6.39
N VAL A 105 17.92 -26.60 5.34
CA VAL A 105 16.66 -27.35 5.35
C VAL A 105 16.96 -28.85 5.47
N SER A 106 16.34 -29.54 6.42
CA SER A 106 16.59 -30.96 6.69
C SER A 106 15.83 -31.92 5.76
N ASP A 107 14.67 -31.51 5.22
CA ASP A 107 13.80 -32.37 4.42
C ASP A 107 14.26 -32.43 2.94
N GLU A 108 14.99 -33.48 2.60
CA GLU A 108 15.52 -33.68 1.24
C GLU A 108 14.45 -33.88 0.18
N ALA A 109 13.28 -34.41 0.53
CA ALA A 109 12.19 -34.59 -0.43
C ALA A 109 11.61 -33.22 -0.85
N LEU A 110 11.39 -32.33 0.11
CA LEU A 110 10.94 -30.97 -0.15
C LEU A 110 11.99 -30.18 -0.95
N LYS A 111 13.27 -30.25 -0.55
CA LYS A 111 14.37 -29.68 -1.35
C LYS A 111 14.37 -30.19 -2.79
N GLY A 112 14.21 -31.49 -2.98
CA GLY A 112 14.19 -32.11 -4.31
C GLY A 112 13.08 -31.60 -5.20
N ASN A 113 11.89 -31.32 -4.65
CA ASN A 113 10.78 -30.74 -5.38
C ASN A 113 11.08 -29.27 -5.74
N ILE A 114 11.54 -28.45 -4.78
CA ILE A 114 11.89 -27.04 -4.98
C ILE A 114 13.00 -26.91 -6.03
N LYS A 115 14.06 -27.69 -5.96
CA LYS A 115 15.15 -27.71 -6.94
C LYS A 115 14.61 -27.93 -8.35
N ARG A 116 13.78 -28.96 -8.55
CA ARG A 116 13.19 -29.26 -9.86
C ARG A 116 12.33 -28.14 -10.38
N PHE A 117 11.51 -27.52 -9.51
CA PHE A 117 10.72 -26.38 -9.91
C PHE A 117 11.60 -25.20 -10.34
N LEU A 118 12.57 -24.80 -9.55
CA LEU A 118 13.44 -23.66 -9.85
C LEU A 118 14.24 -23.88 -11.15
N ILE A 119 14.78 -25.08 -11.36
CA ILE A 119 15.47 -25.44 -12.58
C ILE A 119 14.54 -25.33 -13.81
N ARG A 120 13.31 -25.81 -13.73
CA ARG A 120 12.32 -25.68 -14.82
C ARG A 120 11.93 -24.22 -15.09
N GLN A 121 12.02 -23.35 -14.10
CA GLN A 121 11.77 -21.91 -14.29
C GLN A 121 13.03 -21.16 -14.79
N GLY A 122 14.16 -21.84 -15.00
CA GLY A 122 15.41 -21.21 -15.43
C GLY A 122 16.03 -20.31 -14.36
N ILE A 123 15.80 -20.58 -13.09
CA ILE A 123 16.34 -19.80 -11.97
C ILE A 123 17.73 -20.34 -11.63
N HIS A 124 18.74 -19.52 -11.76
CA HIS A 124 20.14 -19.88 -11.50
C HIS A 124 20.63 -19.52 -10.09
N HIS A 125 19.98 -18.53 -9.45
CA HIS A 125 20.30 -18.07 -8.11
C HIS A 125 19.05 -17.84 -7.27
N ILE A 126 19.10 -18.11 -5.96
CA ILE A 126 17.98 -17.88 -5.03
C ILE A 126 17.58 -16.39 -4.99
N LYS A 127 18.50 -15.46 -5.24
CA LYS A 127 18.20 -14.02 -5.32
C LYS A 127 17.16 -13.68 -6.38
N GLU A 128 17.08 -14.46 -7.47
CA GLU A 128 16.11 -14.26 -8.57
C GLU A 128 14.67 -14.65 -8.18
N ILE A 129 14.50 -15.34 -7.04
CA ILE A 129 13.18 -15.69 -6.52
C ILE A 129 12.49 -14.41 -6.03
N ASP A 130 11.42 -14.05 -6.71
CA ASP A 130 10.47 -13.01 -6.31
C ASP A 130 9.10 -13.61 -5.95
N TYR A 131 8.12 -12.74 -5.67
CA TYR A 131 6.76 -13.19 -5.40
C TYR A 131 6.12 -13.88 -6.62
N THR A 132 6.47 -13.49 -7.84
CA THR A 132 5.92 -14.10 -9.06
C THR A 132 6.35 -15.56 -9.19
N VAL A 133 7.63 -15.85 -8.96
CA VAL A 133 8.17 -17.23 -8.93
C VAL A 133 7.48 -18.05 -7.83
N ARG A 134 7.34 -17.47 -6.63
CA ARG A 134 6.64 -18.11 -5.51
C ARG A 134 5.18 -18.44 -5.85
N SER A 135 4.47 -17.50 -6.46
CA SER A 135 3.06 -17.67 -6.84
C SER A 135 2.87 -18.78 -7.90
N ARG A 136 3.80 -18.86 -8.87
CA ARG A 136 3.81 -19.97 -9.84
C ARG A 136 4.03 -21.32 -9.16
N TYR A 137 4.96 -21.36 -8.19
CA TYR A 137 5.18 -22.58 -7.40
C TYR A 137 3.95 -22.99 -6.61
N GLU A 138 3.30 -22.06 -5.94
CA GLU A 138 2.05 -22.29 -5.22
C GLU A 138 0.96 -22.82 -6.15
N ALA A 139 0.78 -22.23 -7.32
CA ALA A 139 -0.21 -22.66 -8.31
C ALA A 139 0.06 -24.09 -8.84
N GLU A 140 1.34 -24.45 -9.00
CA GLU A 140 1.73 -25.83 -9.39
C GLU A 140 1.45 -26.83 -8.27
N LEU A 141 1.81 -26.49 -7.02
CA LEU A 141 1.56 -27.34 -5.87
C LEU A 141 0.06 -27.61 -5.64
N LYS A 142 -0.80 -26.59 -5.79
CA LYS A 142 -2.25 -26.71 -5.63
C LYS A 142 -2.91 -27.67 -6.64
N LYS A 143 -2.26 -27.97 -7.77
CA LYS A 143 -2.75 -28.97 -8.73
C LYS A 143 -2.51 -30.40 -8.28
N MET A 144 -1.54 -30.62 -7.38
CA MET A 144 -1.04 -31.95 -7.03
C MET A 144 -1.30 -32.34 -5.58
N TRP A 145 -1.43 -31.36 -4.68
CA TRP A 145 -1.41 -31.57 -3.24
C TRP A 145 -2.55 -30.88 -2.52
N ASP A 146 -2.90 -31.39 -1.34
CA ASP A 146 -3.81 -30.76 -0.41
C ASP A 146 -3.23 -29.46 0.19
N GLU A 147 -4.10 -28.65 0.79
CA GLU A 147 -3.73 -27.35 1.35
C GLU A 147 -2.63 -27.44 2.42
N ALA A 148 -2.68 -28.46 3.29
CA ALA A 148 -1.69 -28.64 4.36
C ALA A 148 -0.30 -28.96 3.79
N SER A 149 -0.24 -29.82 2.76
CA SER A 149 0.98 -30.12 2.03
C SER A 149 1.51 -28.90 1.30
N VAL A 150 0.67 -28.16 0.58
CA VAL A 150 1.06 -26.90 -0.10
C VAL A 150 1.69 -25.93 0.90
N MET A 151 1.06 -25.70 2.05
CA MET A 151 1.61 -24.82 3.10
C MET A 151 2.98 -25.26 3.59
N ARG A 152 3.21 -26.58 3.73
CA ARG A 152 4.50 -27.13 4.14
C ARG A 152 5.60 -26.85 3.10
N TYR A 153 5.30 -27.08 1.81
CA TYR A 153 6.24 -26.78 0.72
C TYR A 153 6.58 -25.28 0.64
N LEU A 154 5.56 -24.42 0.71
CA LEU A 154 5.74 -22.97 0.66
C LEU A 154 6.54 -22.45 1.85
N LYS A 155 6.34 -23.00 3.05
CA LYS A 155 7.13 -22.62 4.23
C LYS A 155 8.62 -22.90 4.01
N VAL A 156 8.96 -24.04 3.43
CA VAL A 156 10.35 -24.39 3.10
C VAL A 156 10.90 -23.49 1.99
N PHE A 157 10.11 -23.21 0.98
CA PHE A 157 10.46 -22.31 -0.12
C PHE A 157 10.77 -20.90 0.38
N ASP A 158 9.88 -20.34 1.20
CA ASP A 158 10.03 -19.03 1.81
C ASP A 158 11.25 -18.99 2.76
N HIS A 159 11.53 -20.08 3.49
CA HIS A 159 12.72 -20.19 4.33
C HIS A 159 14.02 -20.16 3.52
N ILE A 160 14.09 -20.87 2.39
CA ILE A 160 15.25 -20.85 1.49
C ILE A 160 15.52 -19.43 0.99
N LYS A 161 14.46 -18.71 0.56
CA LYS A 161 14.61 -17.32 0.13
C LYS A 161 15.07 -16.40 1.28
N GLN A 162 14.48 -16.54 2.45
CA GLN A 162 14.89 -15.75 3.62
C GLN A 162 16.33 -16.00 4.04
N TYR A 163 16.78 -17.24 4.00
CA TYR A 163 18.19 -17.55 4.26
C TYR A 163 19.13 -16.81 3.30
N SER A 164 18.82 -16.79 2.01
CA SER A 164 19.59 -16.03 1.01
C SER A 164 19.62 -14.54 1.32
N ILE A 165 18.47 -13.93 1.65
CA ILE A 165 18.37 -12.51 2.00
C ILE A 165 19.26 -12.22 3.22
N GLN A 166 19.20 -13.05 4.27
CA GLN A 166 20.03 -12.86 5.47
C GLN A 166 21.52 -12.92 5.16
N LYS A 167 21.93 -13.85 4.32
CA LYS A 167 23.32 -13.96 3.88
C LYS A 167 23.80 -12.75 3.08
N GLU A 168 22.93 -12.23 2.19
CA GLU A 168 23.24 -11.05 1.38
C GLU A 168 23.42 -9.79 2.24
N ILE A 169 22.56 -9.57 3.25
CA ILE A 169 22.63 -8.40 4.13
C ILE A 169 23.77 -8.41 5.14
N GLU A 170 24.52 -9.51 5.27
CA GLU A 170 25.79 -9.51 6.01
C GLU A 170 26.78 -8.54 5.38
N SER A 171 26.74 -8.38 4.06
CA SER A 171 27.58 -7.45 3.30
C SER A 171 26.97 -6.04 3.22
N LEU A 172 27.82 -5.01 3.08
CA LEU A 172 27.36 -3.63 2.85
C LEU A 172 26.60 -3.47 1.51
N PRO A 173 27.07 -4.02 0.38
CA PRO A 173 26.31 -3.98 -0.87
C PRO A 173 24.92 -4.63 -0.74
N GLY A 174 24.82 -5.80 -0.12
CA GLY A 174 23.53 -6.46 0.10
C GLY A 174 22.58 -5.63 0.96
N ARG A 175 23.07 -4.98 2.02
CA ARG A 175 22.25 -4.06 2.83
C ARG A 175 21.72 -2.87 2.04
N ILE A 176 22.50 -2.37 1.08
CA ILE A 176 22.09 -1.27 0.20
C ILE A 176 21.02 -1.76 -0.80
N GLU A 177 21.21 -2.96 -1.35
CA GLU A 177 20.27 -3.59 -2.30
C GLU A 177 18.92 -3.87 -1.64
N HIS A 178 18.93 -4.47 -0.46
CA HIS A 178 17.72 -4.79 0.32
C HIS A 178 17.11 -3.61 1.08
N ARG A 179 17.68 -2.41 0.95
CA ARG A 179 17.08 -1.23 1.58
C ARG A 179 15.70 -0.95 1.00
N ARG A 180 14.71 -0.80 1.88
CA ARG A 180 13.34 -0.44 1.49
C ARG A 180 13.32 0.93 0.82
N LYS A 181 13.34 0.95 -0.52
CA LYS A 181 13.19 2.14 -1.37
C LYS A 181 11.99 1.93 -2.28
N TYR A 182 11.26 3.02 -2.53
CA TYR A 182 10.18 2.97 -3.51
C TYR A 182 10.75 2.74 -4.92
N GLN A 183 10.20 1.76 -5.57
CA GLN A 183 10.34 1.49 -7.01
C GLN A 183 9.10 0.72 -7.48
N ALA A 184 8.83 0.71 -8.79
CA ALA A 184 7.79 -0.14 -9.34
C ALA A 184 8.20 -1.61 -9.13
N GLN A 185 7.55 -2.29 -8.19
CA GLN A 185 7.88 -3.66 -7.78
C GLN A 185 6.71 -4.30 -7.03
N VAL A 186 6.74 -5.61 -6.91
CA VAL A 186 5.90 -6.33 -5.97
C VAL A 186 6.66 -6.50 -4.66
N VAL A 187 6.14 -5.94 -3.59
CA VAL A 187 6.67 -6.13 -2.24
C VAL A 187 5.91 -7.26 -1.56
N PHE A 188 6.60 -8.31 -1.20
CA PHE A 188 6.07 -9.41 -0.40
C PHE A 188 6.67 -9.36 1.00
N LEU A 189 5.86 -9.05 2.00
CA LEU A 189 6.36 -8.77 3.36
C LEU A 189 7.20 -9.90 3.96
N PRO A 190 6.94 -11.19 3.72
CA PRO A 190 7.82 -12.27 4.17
C PRO A 190 9.23 -12.25 3.55
N TYR A 191 9.48 -11.46 2.50
CA TYR A 191 10.81 -11.33 1.87
C TYR A 191 11.54 -10.04 2.26
N LEU A 192 11.08 -9.37 3.31
CA LEU A 192 11.81 -8.24 3.90
C LEU A 192 13.10 -8.71 4.59
N PRO A 193 14.15 -7.86 4.66
CA PRO A 193 15.42 -8.22 5.27
C PRO A 193 15.38 -8.30 6.80
N ASP A 194 14.36 -7.76 7.44
CA ASP A 194 14.19 -7.75 8.89
C ASP A 194 13.51 -9.04 9.38
N LEU A 195 14.29 -9.97 9.95
CA LEU A 195 13.79 -11.26 10.41
C LEU A 195 12.77 -11.16 11.54
N GLU A 196 12.93 -10.20 12.46
CA GLU A 196 11.96 -10.04 13.55
C GLU A 196 10.60 -9.64 12.99
N LEU A 197 10.62 -8.72 12.04
CA LEU A 197 9.39 -8.30 11.34
C LEU A 197 8.77 -9.44 10.52
N VAL A 198 9.60 -10.26 9.87
CA VAL A 198 9.11 -11.39 9.04
C VAL A 198 8.43 -12.46 9.88
N LYS A 199 8.93 -12.75 11.10
CA LYS A 199 8.29 -13.67 12.05
C LYS A 199 6.85 -13.26 12.36
N ASP A 200 6.56 -11.97 12.38
CA ASP A 200 5.23 -11.41 12.63
C ASP A 200 4.19 -11.85 11.59
N PHE A 201 4.63 -12.28 10.41
CA PHE A 201 3.75 -12.71 9.32
C PHE A 201 3.62 -14.23 9.19
N GLU A 202 4.32 -15.02 9.99
CA GLU A 202 4.28 -16.49 9.89
C GLU A 202 2.88 -17.04 10.13
N TYR A 203 2.13 -16.46 11.07
CA TYR A 203 0.78 -16.89 11.44
C TYR A 203 -0.31 -16.54 10.39
N VAL A 204 0.00 -15.66 9.43
CA VAL A 204 -0.96 -15.24 8.40
C VAL A 204 -1.14 -16.36 7.39
N ARG A 205 -2.37 -16.92 7.31
CA ARG A 205 -2.68 -18.03 6.40
C ARG A 205 -2.76 -17.57 4.96
N ASP A 206 -3.55 -16.54 4.70
CA ASP A 206 -3.63 -15.94 3.37
C ASP A 206 -2.46 -14.99 3.13
N LYS A 207 -1.45 -15.50 2.43
CA LYS A 207 -0.27 -14.71 2.11
C LYS A 207 -0.52 -13.61 1.06
N GLN A 208 -1.67 -13.62 0.36
CA GLN A 208 -2.06 -12.54 -0.56
C GLN A 208 -2.22 -11.21 0.16
N GLU A 209 -2.68 -11.22 1.40
CA GLU A 209 -2.80 -10.04 2.26
C GLU A 209 -1.46 -9.33 2.54
N LEU A 210 -0.35 -10.02 2.30
CA LEU A 210 1.01 -9.53 2.53
C LEU A 210 1.71 -9.08 1.25
N VAL A 211 0.98 -9.03 0.14
CA VAL A 211 1.49 -8.66 -1.19
C VAL A 211 1.09 -7.24 -1.54
N TRP A 212 2.07 -6.42 -1.91
CA TRP A 212 1.86 -5.04 -2.33
C TRP A 212 2.38 -4.87 -3.75
N ASP A 213 1.47 -4.77 -4.71
CA ASP A 213 1.81 -4.65 -6.13
C ASP A 213 1.83 -3.18 -6.57
N PHE A 214 3.03 -2.62 -6.72
CA PHE A 214 3.25 -1.28 -7.22
C PHE A 214 3.44 -1.20 -8.74
N PHE A 215 3.28 -2.31 -9.49
CA PHE A 215 3.16 -2.28 -10.96
C PHE A 215 1.74 -1.92 -11.43
N ARG A 216 0.74 -2.02 -10.55
CA ARG A 216 -0.65 -1.69 -10.91
C ARG A 216 -0.76 -0.30 -11.55
N ARG A 217 -1.75 -0.15 -12.44
CA ARG A 217 -2.02 1.14 -13.08
C ARG A 217 -2.61 2.11 -12.06
N ALA A 218 -1.77 2.96 -11.52
CA ALA A 218 -2.12 4.03 -10.59
C ALA A 218 -1.09 5.15 -10.69
N SER A 219 -1.41 6.32 -10.14
CA SER A 219 -0.47 7.45 -10.13
C SER A 219 0.77 7.14 -9.28
N GLU A 220 1.90 7.68 -9.68
CA GLU A 220 3.15 7.58 -8.93
C GLU A 220 3.05 8.24 -7.55
N LYS A 221 2.21 9.27 -7.41
CA LYS A 221 1.95 9.94 -6.13
C LYS A 221 1.29 8.99 -5.15
N LEU A 222 0.18 8.34 -5.56
CA LEU A 222 -0.53 7.36 -4.73
C LEU A 222 0.38 6.22 -4.30
N LYS A 223 1.12 5.63 -5.24
CA LYS A 223 2.04 4.53 -4.97
C LYS A 223 3.11 4.90 -3.94
N LYS A 224 3.71 6.08 -4.08
CA LYS A 224 4.69 6.60 -3.12
C LYS A 224 4.08 6.85 -1.74
N GLN A 225 2.86 7.40 -1.68
CA GLN A 225 2.14 7.58 -0.43
C GLN A 225 1.87 6.25 0.27
N VAL A 226 1.35 5.25 -0.45
CA VAL A 226 1.07 3.92 0.09
C VAL A 226 2.36 3.24 0.55
N PHE A 227 3.44 3.32 -0.23
CA PHE A 227 4.74 2.76 0.15
C PHE A 227 5.32 3.41 1.42
N LEU A 228 5.21 4.74 1.54
CA LEU A 228 5.61 5.47 2.74
C LEU A 228 4.79 5.01 3.95
N LEU A 229 3.47 4.94 3.80
CA LEU A 229 2.56 4.49 4.86
C LEU A 229 2.85 3.06 5.29
N LEU A 230 3.05 2.15 4.33
CA LEU A 230 3.42 0.76 4.60
C LEU A 230 4.67 0.70 5.48
N ASN A 231 5.74 1.39 5.09
CA ASN A 231 6.98 1.41 5.87
C ASN A 231 6.80 2.07 7.24
N TYR A 232 6.06 3.17 7.31
CA TYR A 232 5.77 3.84 8.58
C TYR A 232 5.03 2.91 9.56
N ILE A 233 4.02 2.18 9.06
CA ILE A 233 3.26 1.22 9.87
C ILE A 233 4.17 0.09 10.37
N LEU A 234 5.00 -0.46 9.49
CA LEU A 234 5.91 -1.55 9.83
C LEU A 234 6.95 -1.12 10.89
N ASP A 235 7.43 0.12 10.81
CA ASP A 235 8.51 0.61 11.66
C ASP A 235 8.04 1.23 12.98
N ASN A 236 6.81 1.77 13.03
CA ASN A 236 6.41 2.64 14.14
C ASN A 236 5.14 2.19 14.87
N LEU A 237 4.28 1.36 14.25
CA LEU A 237 2.97 1.07 14.85
C LEU A 237 2.87 -0.39 15.33
N TYR A 238 2.41 -0.58 16.56
CA TYR A 238 2.11 -1.90 17.15
C TYR A 238 3.22 -2.92 16.94
N ARG A 239 4.46 -2.55 17.24
CA ARG A 239 5.62 -3.46 17.13
C ARG A 239 5.46 -4.69 18.00
N ASP A 240 4.90 -4.52 19.18
CA ASP A 240 4.70 -5.58 20.17
C ASP A 240 3.39 -6.37 19.96
N ASP A 241 2.53 -5.94 19.02
CA ASP A 241 1.29 -6.63 18.68
C ASP A 241 1.10 -6.72 17.16
N PRO A 242 1.76 -7.68 16.51
CA PRO A 242 1.69 -7.88 15.06
C PRO A 242 0.28 -8.13 14.53
N LYS A 243 -0.57 -8.78 15.34
CA LYS A 243 -1.96 -9.09 14.97
C LYS A 243 -2.79 -7.80 14.89
N GLU A 244 -2.71 -6.95 15.91
CA GLU A 244 -3.39 -5.66 15.91
C GLU A 244 -2.84 -4.75 14.79
N ARG A 245 -1.52 -4.70 14.57
CA ARG A 245 -0.91 -3.97 13.44
C ARG A 245 -1.50 -4.41 12.11
N ARG A 246 -1.62 -5.73 11.88
CA ARG A 246 -2.20 -6.25 10.64
C ARG A 246 -3.67 -5.86 10.51
N VAL A 247 -4.48 -6.10 11.51
CA VAL A 247 -5.94 -5.91 11.45
C VAL A 247 -6.33 -4.43 11.37
N ARG A 248 -5.65 -3.55 12.12
CA ARG A 248 -6.00 -2.13 12.18
C ARG A 248 -5.38 -1.27 11.09
N TYR A 249 -4.24 -1.70 10.53
CA TYR A 249 -3.49 -0.86 9.60
C TYR A 249 -3.16 -1.54 8.28
N LEU A 250 -2.53 -2.72 8.29
CA LEU A 250 -2.07 -3.32 7.04
C LEU A 250 -3.22 -3.74 6.14
N LEU A 251 -4.22 -4.46 6.67
CA LEU A 251 -5.38 -4.86 5.90
C LEU A 251 -6.22 -3.67 5.42
N PRO A 252 -6.60 -2.70 6.29
CA PRO A 252 -7.33 -1.53 5.83
C PRO A 252 -6.55 -0.69 4.82
N LEU A 253 -5.23 -0.56 4.95
CA LEU A 253 -4.40 0.15 3.97
C LEU A 253 -4.37 -0.59 2.63
N HIS A 254 -4.32 -1.92 2.65
CA HIS A 254 -4.37 -2.73 1.43
C HIS A 254 -5.70 -2.52 0.69
N TRP A 255 -6.83 -2.58 1.41
CA TRP A 255 -8.15 -2.31 0.82
C TRP A 255 -8.28 -0.88 0.32
N LEU A 256 -7.72 0.09 1.04
CA LEU A 256 -7.71 1.50 0.61
C LEU A 256 -6.88 1.68 -0.67
N TYR A 257 -5.75 1.00 -0.78
CA TYR A 257 -4.94 1.01 -1.99
C TYR A 257 -5.69 0.40 -3.18
N ASP A 258 -6.31 -0.77 -2.99
CA ASP A 258 -7.13 -1.41 -4.01
C ASP A 258 -8.24 -0.48 -4.49
N PHE A 259 -8.99 0.10 -3.56
CA PHE A 259 -10.04 1.06 -3.85
C PHE A 259 -9.53 2.28 -4.63
N CYS A 260 -8.42 2.87 -4.20
CA CYS A 260 -7.86 4.03 -4.89
C CYS A 260 -7.38 3.70 -6.31
N VAL A 261 -6.86 2.51 -6.54
CA VAL A 261 -6.49 2.04 -7.89
C VAL A 261 -7.71 1.86 -8.78
N GLU A 262 -8.79 1.25 -8.26
CA GLU A 262 -10.03 1.00 -9.00
C GLU A 262 -10.79 2.29 -9.34
N GLU A 263 -10.78 3.26 -8.43
CA GLU A 263 -11.45 4.56 -8.58
C GLU A 263 -10.56 5.64 -9.23
N GLU A 264 -9.35 5.27 -9.66
CA GLU A 264 -8.37 6.20 -10.26
C GLU A 264 -8.05 7.42 -9.36
N ILE A 265 -7.97 7.20 -8.04
CA ILE A 265 -7.64 8.23 -7.05
C ILE A 265 -6.14 8.43 -6.99
N ASP A 266 -5.68 9.66 -7.16
CA ASP A 266 -4.27 9.99 -7.25
C ASP A 266 -3.62 10.38 -5.92
N ASP A 267 -4.42 10.74 -4.91
CA ASP A 267 -3.93 11.36 -3.68
C ASP A 267 -4.80 11.02 -2.47
N LEU A 268 -4.22 10.37 -1.47
CA LEU A 268 -4.90 10.02 -0.22
C LEU A 268 -5.27 11.26 0.63
N GLU A 269 -4.49 12.32 0.55
CA GLU A 269 -4.78 13.58 1.27
C GLU A 269 -5.93 14.34 0.64
N GLY A 270 -6.19 14.12 -0.66
CA GLY A 270 -7.25 14.73 -1.44
C GLY A 270 -8.56 13.93 -1.49
N LEU A 271 -8.67 12.79 -0.80
CA LEU A 271 -9.91 11.99 -0.79
C LEU A 271 -11.14 12.84 -0.49
N GLU A 272 -12.19 12.70 -1.30
CA GLU A 272 -13.46 13.41 -1.15
C GLU A 272 -14.44 12.65 -0.27
N LEU A 273 -15.44 13.35 0.29
CA LEU A 273 -16.42 12.75 1.21
C LEU A 273 -17.17 11.58 0.56
N GLU A 274 -17.58 11.71 -0.70
CA GLU A 274 -18.27 10.64 -1.43
C GLU A 274 -17.38 9.41 -1.65
N GLN A 275 -16.09 9.61 -1.91
CA GLN A 275 -15.12 8.51 -2.02
C GLN A 275 -14.94 7.78 -0.69
N ILE A 276 -14.88 8.53 0.42
CA ILE A 276 -14.82 7.94 1.77
C ILE A 276 -16.07 7.11 2.05
N GLN A 277 -17.26 7.58 1.71
CA GLN A 277 -18.51 6.83 1.90
C GLN A 277 -18.57 5.57 1.02
N ARG A 278 -18.01 5.62 -0.19
CA ARG A 278 -17.90 4.43 -1.05
C ARG A 278 -16.93 3.41 -0.48
N PHE A 279 -15.78 3.87 0.02
CA PHE A 279 -14.81 3.01 0.69
C PHE A 279 -15.40 2.36 1.96
N GLU A 280 -16.18 3.11 2.76
CA GLU A 280 -16.86 2.58 3.93
C GLU A 280 -17.76 1.38 3.60
N LYS A 281 -18.53 1.45 2.51
CA LYS A 281 -19.36 0.33 2.05
C LYS A 281 -18.54 -0.92 1.68
N ILE A 282 -17.34 -0.74 1.17
CA ILE A 282 -16.43 -1.87 0.88
C ILE A 282 -15.92 -2.48 2.19
N VAL A 283 -15.56 -1.65 3.17
CA VAL A 283 -15.10 -2.11 4.48
C VAL A 283 -16.20 -2.86 5.24
N GLU A 284 -17.46 -2.39 5.15
CA GLU A 284 -18.63 -3.06 5.74
C GLU A 284 -18.80 -4.52 5.27
N GLN A 285 -18.41 -4.81 4.03
CA GLN A 285 -18.47 -6.17 3.49
C GLN A 285 -17.34 -7.07 3.98
N LYS A 286 -16.26 -6.49 4.50
CA LYS A 286 -15.04 -7.23 4.87
C LYS A 286 -14.92 -7.48 6.38
N VAL A 287 -15.46 -6.58 7.22
CA VAL A 287 -15.28 -6.61 8.68
C VAL A 287 -16.52 -6.17 9.43
N VAL A 288 -16.67 -6.70 10.64
CA VAL A 288 -17.74 -6.32 11.57
C VAL A 288 -17.47 -4.96 12.22
N ASN A 289 -16.22 -4.67 12.58
CA ASN A 289 -15.84 -3.41 13.22
C ASN A 289 -15.34 -2.39 12.19
N VAL A 290 -16.26 -1.84 11.42
CA VAL A 290 -16.01 -0.85 10.36
C VAL A 290 -15.28 0.38 10.89
N LYS A 291 -15.69 0.91 12.05
CA LYS A 291 -15.11 2.13 12.64
C LYS A 291 -13.59 2.05 12.84
N ASN A 292 -13.09 0.91 13.31
CA ASN A 292 -11.66 0.73 13.52
C ASN A 292 -10.89 0.72 12.19
N SER A 293 -11.42 0.06 11.17
CA SER A 293 -10.77 -0.01 9.85
C SER A 293 -10.84 1.33 9.11
N MET A 294 -11.90 2.11 9.27
CA MET A 294 -12.03 3.44 8.66
C MET A 294 -11.05 4.47 9.23
N GLN A 295 -10.50 4.24 10.42
CA GLN A 295 -9.43 5.09 10.97
C GLN A 295 -8.19 5.14 10.07
N ILE A 296 -8.03 4.19 9.16
CA ILE A 296 -6.91 4.19 8.21
C ILE A 296 -6.85 5.48 7.38
N ILE A 297 -7.98 6.07 7.00
CA ILE A 297 -8.04 7.31 6.23
C ILE A 297 -7.44 8.47 7.02
N ASP A 298 -7.91 8.68 8.25
CA ASP A 298 -7.42 9.75 9.12
C ASP A 298 -5.94 9.53 9.48
N ASN A 299 -5.55 8.30 9.79
CA ASN A 299 -4.17 7.95 10.11
C ASN A 299 -3.24 8.15 8.90
N SER A 300 -3.66 7.71 7.70
CA SER A 300 -2.89 7.90 6.48
C SER A 300 -2.67 9.39 6.19
N ARG A 301 -3.72 10.19 6.24
CA ARG A 301 -3.63 11.65 6.07
C ARG A 301 -2.71 12.30 7.10
N LYS A 302 -2.85 11.91 8.38
CA LYS A 302 -2.01 12.45 9.46
C LYS A 302 -0.54 12.11 9.24
N ILE A 303 -0.23 10.87 8.95
CA ILE A 303 1.15 10.42 8.70
C ILE A 303 1.74 11.17 7.51
N LEU A 304 1.03 11.19 6.37
CA LEU A 304 1.50 11.86 5.15
C LEU A 304 1.75 13.36 5.41
N PHE A 305 0.81 14.06 6.04
CA PHE A 305 0.92 15.48 6.32
C PHE A 305 2.06 15.81 7.28
N LEU A 306 2.26 15.01 8.33
CA LEU A 306 3.30 15.24 9.34
C LEU A 306 4.70 14.86 8.87
N THR A 307 4.84 13.84 8.02
CA THR A 307 6.14 13.34 7.53
C THR A 307 6.59 13.98 6.23
N ALA A 308 5.73 14.73 5.56
CA ALA A 308 6.07 15.42 4.33
C ALA A 308 7.26 16.41 4.54
N PRO A 309 8.19 16.54 3.57
CA PRO A 309 9.28 17.51 3.66
C PRO A 309 8.75 18.97 3.70
N GLU A 310 7.67 19.23 2.95
CA GLU A 310 6.99 20.53 2.88
C GLU A 310 5.53 20.41 3.33
N ILE A 311 4.90 21.52 3.68
CA ILE A 311 3.49 21.56 4.08
C ILE A 311 2.60 21.37 2.85
N HIS A 312 1.75 20.36 2.86
CA HIS A 312 0.79 20.09 1.79
C HIS A 312 -0.46 20.98 1.96
N TRP A 313 -0.38 22.22 1.54
CA TRP A 313 -1.48 23.19 1.67
C TRP A 313 -2.77 22.83 0.92
N HIS A 314 -2.68 21.93 -0.05
CA HIS A 314 -3.82 21.39 -0.81
C HIS A 314 -4.51 20.20 -0.12
N ALA A 315 -3.95 19.70 0.99
CA ALA A 315 -4.53 18.58 1.73
C ALA A 315 -5.89 18.97 2.32
N ASN A 316 -6.86 18.06 2.24
CA ASN A 316 -8.21 18.27 2.77
C ASN A 316 -8.27 18.39 4.30
N VAL A 317 -7.23 17.96 4.99
CA VAL A 317 -7.12 18.06 6.46
C VAL A 317 -5.70 18.50 6.83
N TRP A 318 -5.59 19.55 7.64
CA TRP A 318 -4.31 20.02 8.18
C TRP A 318 -4.20 19.70 9.65
N TYR A 319 -3.05 19.13 10.06
CA TYR A 319 -2.78 18.76 11.45
C TYR A 319 -1.92 19.82 12.12
N MET A 320 -2.39 20.39 13.23
CA MET A 320 -1.78 21.56 13.87
C MET A 320 -0.40 21.28 14.45
N GLU A 321 -0.10 20.04 14.77
CA GLU A 321 1.24 19.58 15.19
C GLU A 321 2.37 20.00 14.21
N ARG A 322 2.05 20.14 12.93
CA ARG A 322 3.02 20.49 11.87
C ARG A 322 3.48 21.93 11.91
N PHE A 323 2.67 22.85 12.46
CA PHE A 323 2.88 24.29 12.32
C PHE A 323 3.74 24.89 13.42
N HIS A 324 4.08 24.18 14.50
CA HIS A 324 4.89 24.67 15.62
C HIS A 324 4.46 26.06 16.12
N LEU A 325 3.15 26.20 16.36
CA LEU A 325 2.55 27.46 16.74
C LEU A 325 2.99 27.88 18.17
N SER A 326 3.08 29.18 18.40
CA SER A 326 3.38 29.75 19.71
C SER A 326 2.26 29.45 20.72
N GLU A 327 2.60 29.39 22.01
CA GLU A 327 1.68 29.00 23.07
C GLU A 327 0.46 29.94 23.21
N ASP A 328 0.64 31.23 22.93
CA ASP A 328 -0.42 32.24 22.93
C ASP A 328 -1.50 31.98 21.86
N ARG A 329 -1.16 31.22 20.81
CA ARG A 329 -2.09 30.83 19.75
C ARG A 329 -2.84 29.51 20.04
N LEU A 330 -2.43 28.80 21.09
CA LEU A 330 -3.02 27.53 21.49
C LEU A 330 -3.99 27.73 22.67
N ASN A 331 -5.04 26.94 22.72
CA ASN A 331 -5.90 26.87 23.88
C ASN A 331 -5.73 25.51 24.56
N PRO A 332 -5.00 25.40 25.67
CA PRO A 332 -4.74 24.14 26.33
C PRO A 332 -6.04 23.41 26.82
N SER A 333 -7.07 24.20 27.21
CA SER A 333 -8.34 23.66 27.68
C SER A 333 -9.24 23.10 26.56
N ASN A 334 -9.01 23.51 25.30
CA ASN A 334 -9.75 23.03 24.14
C ASN A 334 -8.82 23.00 22.90
N PRO A 335 -7.90 22.04 22.86
CA PRO A 335 -6.91 21.97 21.79
C PRO A 335 -7.55 21.64 20.45
N VAL A 336 -7.20 22.42 19.43
CA VAL A 336 -7.59 22.16 18.04
C VAL A 336 -6.49 21.33 17.41
N GLN A 337 -6.76 20.05 17.20
CA GLN A 337 -5.77 19.13 16.62
C GLN A 337 -5.68 19.23 15.11
N ARG A 338 -6.80 19.54 14.43
CA ARG A 338 -6.88 19.60 12.97
C ARG A 338 -7.86 20.66 12.45
N LEU A 339 -7.59 21.15 11.24
CA LEU A 339 -8.52 21.91 10.42
C LEU A 339 -8.93 21.02 9.24
N SER A 340 -10.22 20.79 9.06
CA SER A 340 -10.77 19.99 7.95
C SER A 340 -11.43 20.92 6.93
N PHE A 341 -11.27 20.63 5.64
CA PHE A 341 -11.86 21.37 4.52
C PHE A 341 -12.76 20.48 3.67
N ILE A 342 -12.86 19.20 4.01
CA ILE A 342 -13.56 18.18 3.23
C ILE A 342 -15.06 18.45 3.12
N GLU A 343 -15.63 19.18 4.09
CA GLU A 343 -17.04 19.53 4.11
C GLU A 343 -17.43 20.54 3.01
N VAL A 344 -16.45 21.22 2.41
CA VAL A 344 -16.67 22.11 1.27
C VAL A 344 -16.51 21.30 -0.01
N THR A 345 -17.64 20.88 -0.58
CA THR A 345 -17.66 19.96 -1.73
C THR A 345 -17.20 20.62 -3.03
N ASN A 346 -17.49 21.92 -3.22
CA ASN A 346 -16.99 22.68 -4.36
C ASN A 346 -15.49 22.93 -4.25
N LYS A 347 -14.71 22.37 -5.16
CA LYS A 347 -13.24 22.38 -5.13
C LYS A 347 -12.66 23.79 -5.21
N LYS A 348 -13.18 24.67 -6.08
CA LYS A 348 -12.73 26.07 -6.18
C LYS A 348 -12.94 26.83 -4.87
N ASN A 349 -14.12 26.67 -4.28
CA ASN A 349 -14.43 27.32 -3.00
C ASN A 349 -13.58 26.76 -1.86
N ARG A 350 -13.28 25.46 -1.87
CA ARG A 350 -12.37 24.84 -0.89
C ARG A 350 -10.95 25.39 -1.00
N GLU A 351 -10.43 25.54 -2.21
CA GLU A 351 -9.11 26.15 -2.45
C GLU A 351 -9.05 27.60 -1.92
N LEU A 352 -10.08 28.42 -2.15
CA LEU A 352 -10.17 29.76 -1.59
C LEU A 352 -10.20 29.76 -0.05
N LEU A 353 -10.92 28.81 0.55
CA LEU A 353 -10.95 28.64 2.00
C LEU A 353 -9.59 28.20 2.56
N GLN A 354 -8.90 27.32 1.86
CA GLN A 354 -7.55 26.90 2.24
C GLN A 354 -6.55 28.07 2.18
N GLU A 355 -6.61 28.91 1.15
CA GLU A 355 -5.77 30.12 1.09
C GLU A 355 -6.10 31.11 2.21
N TYR A 356 -7.38 31.29 2.57
CA TYR A 356 -7.78 32.09 3.72
C TYR A 356 -7.25 31.51 5.05
N ALA A 357 -7.38 30.19 5.24
CA ALA A 357 -6.85 29.50 6.40
C ALA A 357 -5.31 29.60 6.49
N LYS A 358 -4.62 29.43 5.36
CA LYS A 358 -3.16 29.57 5.25
C LYS A 358 -2.67 30.94 5.68
N TYR A 359 -3.36 31.99 5.24
CA TYR A 359 -3.07 33.35 5.70
C TYR A 359 -3.18 33.48 7.23
N HIS A 360 -4.26 33.00 7.82
CA HIS A 360 -4.46 33.09 9.26
C HIS A 360 -3.51 32.21 10.09
N VAL A 361 -3.21 31.00 9.61
CA VAL A 361 -2.27 30.10 10.30
C VAL A 361 -0.84 30.65 10.19
N GLY A 362 -0.43 31.17 9.02
CA GLY A 362 0.94 31.60 8.78
C GLY A 362 1.28 33.00 9.30
N ILE A 363 0.42 33.99 9.06
CA ILE A 363 0.73 35.40 9.31
C ILE A 363 -0.19 36.01 10.39
N GLY A 364 -1.42 35.49 10.51
CA GLY A 364 -2.41 36.04 11.44
C GLY A 364 -2.04 35.80 12.92
N GLY A 365 -2.35 36.77 13.78
CA GLY A 365 -2.19 36.65 15.23
C GLY A 365 -3.33 35.97 15.96
N LEU A 366 -4.29 35.34 15.24
CA LEU A 366 -5.45 34.71 15.85
C LEU A 366 -5.11 33.35 16.49
N THR A 367 -5.78 33.05 17.59
CA THR A 367 -5.72 31.69 18.14
C THR A 367 -6.32 30.67 17.17
N ILE A 368 -5.83 29.44 17.19
CA ILE A 368 -6.35 28.37 16.29
C ILE A 368 -7.82 28.09 16.56
N ALA A 369 -8.29 28.22 17.80
CA ALA A 369 -9.71 28.08 18.12
C ALA A 369 -10.56 29.15 17.42
N ASN A 370 -10.11 30.39 17.37
CA ASN A 370 -10.77 31.47 16.66
C ASN A 370 -10.75 31.24 15.14
N ILE A 371 -9.60 30.81 14.58
CA ILE A 371 -9.49 30.45 13.17
C ILE A 371 -10.51 29.35 12.83
N ARG A 372 -10.55 28.26 13.61
CA ARG A 372 -11.53 27.17 13.43
C ARG A 372 -12.97 27.69 13.43
N GLY A 373 -13.29 28.59 14.38
CA GLY A 373 -14.62 29.21 14.46
C GLY A 373 -14.99 30.03 13.22
N GLN A 374 -14.05 30.85 12.73
CA GLN A 374 -14.25 31.61 11.47
C GLN A 374 -14.43 30.68 10.28
N LEU A 375 -13.55 29.68 10.12
CA LEU A 375 -13.63 28.73 9.04
C LEU A 375 -14.94 27.91 9.07
N TYR A 376 -15.44 27.59 10.26
CA TYR A 376 -16.72 26.87 10.40
C TYR A 376 -17.88 27.67 9.81
N GLU A 377 -18.00 28.95 10.08
CA GLU A 377 -19.05 29.79 9.51
C GLU A 377 -18.86 29.99 8.00
N VAL A 378 -17.62 30.25 7.54
CA VAL A 378 -17.34 30.39 6.12
C VAL A 378 -17.65 29.11 5.35
N LYS A 379 -17.35 27.92 5.90
CA LYS A 379 -17.74 26.63 5.27
C LYS A 379 -19.24 26.53 5.05
N ARG A 380 -20.05 26.97 6.00
CA ARG A 380 -21.53 26.96 5.85
C ARG A 380 -22.00 27.83 4.71
N LEU A 381 -21.38 28.99 4.52
CA LEU A 381 -21.64 29.86 3.38
C LEU A 381 -21.25 29.17 2.07
N LEU A 382 -20.04 28.63 2.00
CA LEU A 382 -19.51 27.98 0.82
C LEU A 382 -20.32 26.74 0.42
N GLU A 383 -20.76 25.94 1.39
CA GLU A 383 -21.59 24.76 1.12
C GLU A 383 -23.02 25.11 0.71
N TYR A 384 -23.56 26.24 1.18
CA TYR A 384 -24.83 26.73 0.68
C TYR A 384 -24.78 27.07 -0.81
N PHE A 385 -23.66 27.66 -1.25
CA PHE A 385 -23.41 28.04 -2.65
C PHE A 385 -22.55 27.00 -3.40
N LYS A 386 -22.62 25.73 -3.04
CA LYS A 386 -21.82 24.69 -3.65
C LYS A 386 -22.12 24.45 -5.15
N GLU A 387 -23.33 24.73 -5.59
CA GLU A 387 -23.76 24.59 -6.98
C GLU A 387 -23.28 25.73 -7.87
N GLU A 388 -22.83 26.85 -7.29
CA GLU A 388 -22.23 27.95 -8.02
C GLU A 388 -20.81 27.60 -8.45
N GLU A 389 -20.35 28.15 -9.55
CA GLU A 389 -18.98 27.90 -10.02
C GLU A 389 -17.94 28.35 -9.01
N SER A 390 -18.14 29.49 -8.37
CA SER A 390 -17.32 30.01 -7.28
C SER A 390 -18.10 31.01 -6.45
N ILE A 391 -17.79 31.10 -5.16
CA ILE A 391 -18.32 32.11 -4.24
C ILE A 391 -18.03 33.53 -4.71
N CYS A 392 -17.00 33.73 -5.54
CA CYS A 392 -16.67 35.03 -6.11
C CYS A 392 -17.66 35.51 -7.17
N GLN A 393 -18.57 34.65 -7.63
CA GLN A 393 -19.58 34.97 -8.64
C GLN A 393 -20.98 35.20 -8.02
N VAL A 394 -21.12 34.93 -6.72
CA VAL A 394 -22.39 35.14 -6.00
C VAL A 394 -22.66 36.63 -5.88
N ASP A 395 -23.84 37.04 -6.30
CA ASP A 395 -24.30 38.43 -6.27
C ASP A 395 -24.98 38.81 -4.95
N GLU A 396 -25.31 40.12 -4.82
CA GLU A 396 -25.98 40.66 -3.64
C GLU A 396 -27.33 40.00 -3.38
N ASN A 397 -28.16 39.78 -4.43
CA ASN A 397 -29.49 39.20 -4.27
C ASN A 397 -29.43 37.77 -3.73
N GLN A 398 -28.49 36.98 -4.22
CA GLN A 398 -28.24 35.59 -3.74
C GLN A 398 -27.79 35.58 -2.26
N LEU A 399 -26.96 36.55 -1.86
CA LEU A 399 -26.55 36.73 -0.47
C LEU A 399 -27.68 37.18 0.43
N ASP A 400 -28.55 38.11 -0.06
CA ASP A 400 -29.75 38.54 0.66
C ASP A 400 -30.69 37.38 0.95
N ASP A 401 -30.90 36.50 -0.01
CA ASP A 401 -31.71 35.29 0.19
C ASP A 401 -31.08 34.33 1.21
N TYR A 402 -29.75 34.20 1.20
CA TYR A 402 -29.03 33.41 2.20
C TYR A 402 -29.16 34.02 3.60
N PHE A 403 -28.93 35.32 3.76
CA PHE A 403 -29.00 36.01 5.05
C PHE A 403 -30.41 35.97 5.62
N ARG A 404 -31.47 36.13 4.77
CA ARG A 404 -32.84 35.96 5.18
C ARG A 404 -33.16 34.58 5.73
N LYS A 405 -32.66 33.51 5.09
CA LYS A 405 -32.78 32.14 5.59
C LYS A 405 -32.00 31.89 6.87
N LEU A 406 -30.91 32.62 7.11
CA LEU A 406 -30.19 32.56 8.39
C LEU A 406 -31.00 33.20 9.51
N GLU A 407 -31.71 34.28 9.21
CA GLU A 407 -32.56 34.99 10.16
C GLU A 407 -33.75 34.15 10.60
N GLU A 408 -34.41 33.46 9.67
CA GLU A 408 -35.56 32.57 9.93
C GLU A 408 -35.24 31.43 10.93
N LYS A 409 -33.98 31.12 11.19
CA LYS A 409 -33.54 30.07 12.12
C LYS A 409 -33.51 30.47 13.60
N ASP A 410 -34.20 31.54 13.97
CA ASP A 410 -34.31 32.05 15.35
C ASP A 410 -32.93 32.16 16.06
N THR A 411 -31.98 32.75 15.35
CA THR A 411 -30.62 32.93 15.86
C THR A 411 -30.54 34.25 16.63
N LYS A 412 -29.95 34.27 17.83
CA LYS A 412 -29.68 35.51 18.57
C LYS A 412 -28.94 36.52 17.68
N ASP A 413 -29.32 37.80 17.78
CA ASP A 413 -28.74 38.87 16.97
C ASP A 413 -27.22 38.95 17.06
N ASP A 414 -26.65 38.73 18.25
CA ASP A 414 -25.20 38.65 18.46
C ASP A 414 -24.52 37.55 17.64
N THR A 415 -25.17 36.39 17.55
CA THR A 415 -24.65 35.25 16.77
C THR A 415 -24.77 35.53 15.29
N PHE A 416 -25.87 36.11 14.85
CA PHE A 416 -26.06 36.55 13.48
C PHE A 416 -24.98 37.58 13.07
N ASN A 417 -24.79 38.63 13.89
CA ASN A 417 -23.78 39.65 13.64
C ASN A 417 -22.36 39.05 13.54
N LYS A 418 -22.01 38.11 14.43
CA LYS A 418 -20.71 37.41 14.35
C LYS A 418 -20.52 36.68 13.04
N ARG A 419 -21.56 36.03 12.50
CA ARG A 419 -21.51 35.37 11.18
C ARG A 419 -21.26 36.35 10.07
N ILE A 420 -22.03 37.46 10.02
CA ILE A 420 -21.84 38.52 9.02
C ILE A 420 -20.41 39.06 9.06
N VAL A 421 -19.85 39.30 10.27
CA VAL A 421 -18.46 39.74 10.44
C VAL A 421 -17.45 38.70 9.92
N HIS A 422 -17.73 37.41 10.05
CA HIS A 422 -16.84 36.38 9.50
C HIS A 422 -16.93 36.32 7.96
N TYR A 423 -18.11 36.48 7.39
CA TYR A 423 -18.29 36.50 5.94
C TYR A 423 -17.63 37.73 5.32
N ILE A 424 -17.82 38.92 5.87
CA ILE A 424 -17.16 40.12 5.32
C ILE A 424 -15.64 40.02 5.39
N LYS A 425 -15.04 39.47 6.47
CA LYS A 425 -13.59 39.26 6.57
C LYS A 425 -13.09 38.30 5.48
N PHE A 426 -13.85 37.25 5.17
CA PHE A 426 -13.50 36.33 4.11
C PHE A 426 -13.57 37.02 2.73
N TYR A 427 -14.65 37.77 2.44
CA TYR A 427 -14.77 38.53 1.21
C TYR A 427 -13.73 39.63 1.07
N GLN A 428 -13.39 40.30 2.16
CA GLN A 428 -12.28 41.27 2.17
C GLN A 428 -10.95 40.60 1.83
N PHE A 429 -10.68 39.43 2.37
CA PHE A 429 -9.51 38.65 2.01
C PHE A 429 -9.49 38.31 0.51
N LEU A 430 -10.61 37.83 -0.04
CA LEU A 430 -10.72 37.51 -1.47
C LEU A 430 -10.50 38.72 -2.37
N ASN A 431 -11.04 39.90 -1.99
CA ASN A 431 -10.88 41.12 -2.72
C ASN A 431 -9.40 41.63 -2.67
N VAL A 432 -8.80 41.67 -1.49
CA VAL A 432 -7.39 42.09 -1.31
C VAL A 432 -6.42 41.17 -2.06
N ARG A 433 -6.73 39.89 -2.14
CA ARG A 433 -5.93 38.90 -2.91
C ARG A 433 -6.21 38.91 -4.41
N GLY A 434 -7.18 39.71 -4.88
CA GLY A 434 -7.52 39.86 -6.30
C GLY A 434 -8.35 38.72 -6.87
N TYR A 435 -8.95 37.86 -6.03
CA TYR A 435 -9.88 36.82 -6.49
C TYR A 435 -11.23 37.40 -6.96
N MET A 436 -11.57 38.60 -6.47
CA MET A 436 -12.77 39.34 -6.87
C MET A 436 -12.51 40.83 -6.90
N LYS A 437 -13.25 41.58 -7.74
CA LYS A 437 -13.07 43.03 -7.91
C LYS A 437 -13.76 43.82 -6.81
N GLU A 438 -14.98 43.46 -6.47
CA GLU A 438 -15.83 44.17 -5.53
C GLU A 438 -16.50 43.17 -4.57
N ILE A 439 -16.73 43.61 -3.34
CA ILE A 439 -17.42 42.84 -2.33
C ILE A 439 -18.93 42.99 -2.61
N PRO A 440 -19.70 41.90 -2.77
CA PRO A 440 -21.09 41.99 -3.25
C PRO A 440 -22.09 42.48 -2.21
N PHE A 441 -21.67 42.82 -0.99
CA PHE A 441 -22.54 43.36 0.06
C PHE A 441 -21.85 44.30 1.00
N LYS A 442 -22.63 45.16 1.68
CA LYS A 442 -22.15 46.05 2.72
C LYS A 442 -22.62 45.60 4.08
N PRO A 443 -21.71 45.29 5.02
CA PRO A 443 -22.07 44.73 6.33
C PRO A 443 -23.07 45.59 7.11
N GLU A 444 -22.97 46.93 6.96
CA GLU A 444 -23.80 47.90 7.66
C GLU A 444 -25.30 47.69 7.44
N TYR A 445 -25.69 47.12 6.31
CA TYR A 445 -27.11 46.85 5.98
C TYR A 445 -27.65 45.59 6.66
N TYR A 446 -26.77 44.69 7.16
CA TYR A 446 -27.17 43.41 7.73
C TYR A 446 -26.92 43.31 9.25
N LEU A 447 -26.06 44.17 9.79
CA LEU A 447 -25.76 44.16 11.22
C LEU A 447 -26.97 44.65 12.03
N LYS A 448 -27.43 43.82 12.94
CA LYS A 448 -28.52 44.14 13.86
C LYS A 448 -28.03 44.90 15.06
N LYS A 449 -28.85 45.79 15.56
CA LYS A 449 -28.55 46.53 16.77
C LYS A 449 -28.73 45.63 17.99
N THR A 450 -27.61 45.29 18.65
CA THR A 450 -27.62 44.45 19.85
C THR A 450 -27.57 45.33 21.10
N TYR A 451 -28.35 44.98 22.09
CA TYR A 451 -28.29 45.56 23.42
C TYR A 451 -27.63 44.53 24.34
N PRO A 452 -26.58 44.92 25.11
CA PRO A 452 -26.02 43.98 26.07
C PRO A 452 -27.09 43.61 27.08
N GLU A 453 -27.42 42.31 27.15
CA GLU A 453 -28.26 41.78 28.25
C GLU A 453 -27.44 41.94 29.53
N HIS A 454 -27.86 42.82 30.38
CA HIS A 454 -27.27 42.99 31.70
C HIS A 454 -27.78 41.82 32.57
N HIS A 455 -27.01 40.77 32.64
CA HIS A 455 -27.24 39.78 33.68
C HIS A 455 -26.68 40.35 34.97
N ASP A 456 -27.56 40.70 35.87
CA ASP A 456 -27.17 41.08 37.23
C ASP A 456 -26.48 39.86 37.90
N ARG A 457 -25.15 39.99 38.06
CA ARG A 457 -24.34 38.95 38.70
C ARG A 457 -24.15 39.21 40.18
N THR A 458 -24.97 40.09 40.76
CA THR A 458 -24.97 40.31 42.20
C THR A 458 -25.45 39.06 42.91
N VAL A 459 -24.61 38.55 43.76
CA VAL A 459 -24.98 37.46 44.70
C VAL A 459 -25.62 38.11 45.88
N GLU A 460 -26.79 37.61 46.31
CA GLU A 460 -27.42 38.09 47.56
C GLU A 460 -26.38 38.03 48.69
N GLU A 461 -26.34 39.08 49.52
CA GLU A 461 -25.38 39.22 50.62
C GLU A 461 -25.33 37.98 51.50
N LYS A 462 -26.45 37.34 51.75
CA LYS A 462 -26.55 36.11 52.52
C LYS A 462 -25.80 34.94 51.90
N VAL A 463 -25.92 34.76 50.57
CA VAL A 463 -25.23 33.70 49.83
C VAL A 463 -23.73 34.01 49.71
N TYR A 464 -23.38 35.29 49.58
CA TYR A 464 -22.00 35.73 49.60
C TYR A 464 -21.32 35.42 50.91
N MET A 465 -21.99 35.71 52.05
CA MET A 465 -21.48 35.41 53.38
C MET A 465 -21.37 33.89 53.63
N GLU A 466 -22.30 33.09 53.13
CA GLU A 466 -22.22 31.63 53.21
C GLU A 466 -21.01 31.08 52.42
N ILE A 467 -20.73 31.61 51.21
CA ILE A 467 -19.55 31.27 50.42
C ILE A 467 -18.27 31.65 51.18
N LEU A 468 -18.20 32.85 51.74
CA LEU A 468 -17.06 33.28 52.55
C LEU A 468 -16.85 32.37 53.78
N HIS A 469 -17.89 32.07 54.50
CA HIS A 469 -17.80 31.16 55.66
C HIS A 469 -17.28 29.77 55.26
N LYS A 470 -17.73 29.23 54.14
CA LYS A 470 -17.20 27.96 53.61
C LYS A 470 -15.76 28.05 53.19
N LEU A 471 -15.34 29.15 52.54
CA LEU A 471 -13.95 29.38 52.14
C LEU A 471 -12.98 29.53 53.32
N TYR A 472 -13.41 30.14 54.42
CA TYR A 472 -12.62 30.30 55.65
C TYR A 472 -12.61 29.05 56.54
N ALA A 473 -13.50 28.07 56.27
CA ALA A 473 -13.58 26.79 57.00
C ALA A 473 -12.71 25.70 56.32
N PHE A 474 -12.14 25.98 55.17
CA PHE A 474 -11.14 25.18 54.48
C PHE A 474 -9.74 25.69 54.78
#